data_cabea69e7d167c0490db06a19116632d
#
_entry.id   cabea69e7d167c0490db06a19116632d
#
_cell.length_a   1.000
_cell.length_b   1.000
_cell.length_c   1.000
_cell.angle_alpha   90.00
_cell.angle_beta   90.00
_cell.angle_gamma   90.00
#
_symmetry.space_group_name_H-M   'P 1'
#
loop_
_entity.id
_entity.type
_entity.pdbx_description
1 polymer ?
#
loop_
_entity_poly.entity_id
_entity_poly.type
_entity_poly.pdbx_seq_one_letter_code
_entity_poly.pdbx_strand_id
1 'polypeptide(L)'
;MVTNDSLLSRLLPGLLVAAAIFAAWWLFIRAGDHPSVPNQAPGLLDAPSSVGPMLLQASQLGPTYDQSAQDTRATTSVEIRKGQSPAATKIIAHTWKAGARAGWSQVHGSITVLSRAELFTGSDLNAVSAGFERQMIHTYHGKPATAPGPLPGQHGWLLQGTTVSQIYSTLYTARRQVAVYGWQHGDVLAIVVVTGLPRDGVLQAATTLANAQDQNIGFVTRG
;
A
#
# COMPACT_ATOMS: atom_id res chain seq x y z
N MET A 1 -42.38 55.49 15.61
CA MET A 1 -42.66 54.11 15.13
C MET A 1 -41.50 53.71 14.25
N VAL A 2 -40.53 52.99 14.77
CA VAL A 2 -39.36 52.56 14.00
C VAL A 2 -39.63 51.11 13.55
N THR A 3 -39.74 50.91 12.26
CA THR A 3 -40.08 49.62 11.66
C THR A 3 -38.94 48.64 11.79
N ASN A 4 -39.23 47.49 12.41
CA ASN A 4 -38.33 46.36 12.67
C ASN A 4 -37.94 45.55 11.42
N ASP A 5 -38.21 46.03 10.20
CA ASP A 5 -38.02 45.29 8.95
C ASP A 5 -36.56 45.21 8.43
N SER A 6 -35.66 46.04 9.03
CA SER A 6 -34.27 46.10 8.53
C SER A 6 -33.32 45.04 9.11
N LEU A 7 -33.68 44.40 10.23
CA LEU A 7 -32.84 43.36 10.85
C LEU A 7 -33.09 41.98 10.27
N LEU A 8 -34.32 41.66 9.91
CA LEU A 8 -34.68 40.37 9.30
C LEU A 8 -34.09 40.22 7.90
N SER A 9 -34.06 41.29 7.10
CA SER A 9 -33.48 41.23 5.73
C SER A 9 -31.95 41.05 5.71
N ARG A 10 -31.25 41.40 6.80
CA ARG A 10 -29.79 41.21 6.92
C ARG A 10 -29.40 39.84 7.49
N LEU A 11 -30.29 39.16 8.21
CA LEU A 11 -30.03 37.87 8.80
C LEU A 11 -30.41 36.69 7.88
N LEU A 12 -31.35 36.90 6.94
CA LEU A 12 -31.80 35.84 6.01
C LEU A 12 -30.66 35.22 5.16
N PRO A 13 -29.78 36.00 4.51
CA PRO A 13 -28.72 35.38 3.71
C PRO A 13 -27.72 34.60 4.55
N GLY A 14 -27.42 34.99 5.77
CA GLY A 14 -26.53 34.25 6.67
C GLY A 14 -27.14 32.93 7.15
N LEU A 15 -28.44 32.87 7.38
CA LEU A 15 -29.15 31.68 7.80
C LEU A 15 -29.26 30.65 6.64
N LEU A 16 -29.45 31.12 5.40
CA LEU A 16 -29.48 30.26 4.22
C LEU A 16 -28.11 29.63 3.93
N VAL A 17 -27.02 30.38 4.10
CA VAL A 17 -25.66 29.83 3.93
C VAL A 17 -25.35 28.82 5.02
N ALA A 18 -25.69 29.06 6.27
CA ALA A 18 -25.50 28.15 7.38
C ALA A 18 -26.31 26.85 7.18
N ALA A 19 -27.56 26.95 6.70
CA ALA A 19 -28.39 25.78 6.41
C ALA A 19 -27.84 24.95 5.22
N ALA A 20 -27.28 25.60 4.19
CA ALA A 20 -26.66 24.91 3.07
C ALA A 20 -25.38 24.18 3.48
N ILE A 21 -24.56 24.78 4.33
CA ILE A 21 -23.34 24.15 4.88
C ILE A 21 -23.73 22.96 5.77
N PHE A 22 -24.76 23.11 6.61
CA PHE A 22 -25.23 22.03 7.48
C PHE A 22 -25.83 20.87 6.69
N ALA A 23 -26.57 21.14 5.62
CA ALA A 23 -27.12 20.12 4.71
C ALA A 23 -26.01 19.40 3.93
N ALA A 24 -25.02 20.12 3.45
CA ALA A 24 -23.84 19.52 2.78
C ALA A 24 -23.02 18.64 3.76
N TRP A 25 -22.85 19.11 4.99
CA TRP A 25 -22.15 18.35 6.03
C TRP A 25 -22.93 17.11 6.46
N TRP A 26 -24.25 17.20 6.54
CA TRP A 26 -25.14 16.07 6.88
C TRP A 26 -25.21 15.03 5.76
N LEU A 27 -25.22 15.46 4.50
CA LEU A 27 -25.08 14.59 3.34
C LEU A 27 -23.72 13.89 3.30
N PHE A 28 -22.65 14.58 3.71
CA PHE A 28 -21.30 14.00 3.77
C PHE A 28 -21.18 12.95 4.88
N ILE A 29 -21.81 13.19 6.05
CA ILE A 29 -21.86 12.20 7.14
C ILE A 29 -22.72 11.00 6.75
N ARG A 30 -23.84 11.22 6.06
CA ARG A 30 -24.74 10.14 5.63
C ARG A 30 -24.16 9.31 4.47
N ALA A 31 -23.32 9.91 3.64
CA ALA A 31 -22.58 9.18 2.60
C ALA A 31 -21.44 8.32 3.19
N GLY A 32 -21.07 8.54 4.46
CA GLY A 32 -20.08 7.75 5.20
C GLY A 32 -20.66 6.49 5.86
N ASP A 33 -21.99 6.36 5.96
CA ASP A 33 -22.64 5.11 6.37
C ASP A 33 -22.72 4.14 5.19
N HIS A 34 -21.55 3.66 4.75
CA HIS A 34 -21.54 2.44 3.95
C HIS A 34 -22.01 1.31 4.86
N PRO A 35 -23.07 0.55 4.46
CA PRO A 35 -23.42 -0.66 5.17
C PRO A 35 -22.16 -1.53 5.20
N SER A 36 -21.75 -1.95 6.38
CA SER A 36 -20.69 -2.92 6.58
C SER A 36 -21.08 -4.19 5.81
N VAL A 37 -20.59 -4.29 4.58
CA VAL A 37 -20.64 -5.53 3.82
C VAL A 37 -19.79 -6.53 4.62
N PRO A 38 -20.34 -7.70 4.98
CA PRO A 38 -19.58 -8.67 5.76
C PRO A 38 -18.32 -9.03 5.00
N ASN A 39 -17.21 -8.82 5.63
CA ASN A 39 -15.82 -9.14 5.46
C ASN A 39 -15.47 -10.20 4.36
N GLN A 40 -15.82 -9.93 3.13
CA GLN A 40 -15.18 -10.51 1.97
C GLN A 40 -14.27 -9.39 1.45
N ALA A 41 -12.96 -9.55 1.68
CA ALA A 41 -11.95 -8.63 1.18
C ALA A 41 -12.15 -8.44 -0.33
N PRO A 42 -12.68 -7.28 -0.81
CA PRO A 42 -12.84 -7.06 -2.23
C PRO A 42 -11.43 -6.93 -2.82
N GLY A 43 -11.08 -7.76 -3.76
CA GLY A 43 -9.82 -7.65 -4.50
C GLY A 43 -8.88 -8.85 -4.41
N LEU A 44 -8.93 -9.69 -3.37
CA LEU A 44 -8.24 -10.99 -3.38
C LEU A 44 -8.86 -11.96 -4.40
N LEU A 45 -10.11 -11.71 -4.83
CA LEU A 45 -10.78 -12.50 -5.87
C LEU A 45 -10.12 -12.40 -7.24
N ASP A 46 -9.39 -11.30 -7.51
CA ASP A 46 -8.66 -11.09 -8.77
C ASP A 46 -7.18 -11.53 -8.69
N ALA A 47 -6.68 -11.87 -7.51
CA ALA A 47 -5.34 -12.40 -7.38
C ALA A 47 -5.33 -13.87 -7.84
N PRO A 48 -4.36 -14.29 -8.69
CA PRO A 48 -4.23 -15.69 -9.04
C PRO A 48 -4.18 -16.54 -7.77
N SER A 49 -4.94 -17.63 -7.73
CA SER A 49 -5.07 -18.51 -6.57
C SER A 49 -3.72 -19.01 -6.03
N SER A 50 -2.70 -19.05 -6.88
CA SER A 50 -1.32 -19.43 -6.54
C SER A 50 -0.52 -18.36 -5.80
N VAL A 51 -0.85 -17.06 -5.95
CA VAL A 51 -0.04 -15.95 -5.42
C VAL A 51 -0.75 -15.20 -4.28
N GLY A 52 -2.08 -15.16 -4.29
CA GLY A 52 -2.85 -14.50 -3.23
C GLY A 52 -2.47 -14.92 -1.80
N PRO A 53 -2.33 -16.22 -1.50
CA PRO A 53 -1.92 -16.71 -0.18
C PRO A 53 -0.48 -16.33 0.20
N MET A 54 0.39 -15.95 -0.75
CA MET A 54 1.77 -15.51 -0.49
C MET A 54 1.86 -14.07 0.03
N LEU A 55 0.79 -13.30 -0.13
CA LEU A 55 0.71 -11.92 0.36
C LEU A 55 0.48 -11.89 1.88
N LEU A 56 0.75 -10.74 2.48
CA LEU A 56 0.33 -10.49 3.86
C LEU A 56 -1.19 -10.65 3.97
N GLN A 57 -1.63 -11.23 5.06
CA GLN A 57 -3.05 -11.42 5.37
C GLN A 57 -3.50 -10.42 6.44
N ALA A 58 -4.79 -10.09 6.47
CA ALA A 58 -5.37 -9.17 7.45
C ALA A 58 -5.06 -9.59 8.91
N SER A 59 -5.04 -10.89 9.19
CA SER A 59 -4.70 -11.44 10.52
C SER A 59 -3.29 -11.10 11.00
N GLN A 60 -2.35 -10.87 10.08
CA GLN A 60 -0.95 -10.52 10.38
C GLN A 60 -0.74 -9.03 10.65
N LEU A 61 -1.66 -8.19 10.17
CA LEU A 61 -1.64 -6.74 10.35
C LEU A 61 -2.41 -6.30 11.60
N GLY A 62 -3.42 -7.09 12.01
CA GLY A 62 -4.30 -6.79 13.12
C GLY A 62 -5.55 -5.99 12.76
N PRO A 63 -6.48 -5.82 13.70
CA PRO A 63 -7.84 -5.31 13.44
C PRO A 63 -7.91 -3.82 13.11
N THR A 64 -6.81 -3.11 13.24
CA THR A 64 -6.75 -1.66 12.97
C THR A 64 -6.38 -1.32 11.52
N TYR A 65 -6.26 -2.32 10.65
CA TYR A 65 -5.92 -2.12 9.24
C TYR A 65 -7.08 -2.49 8.33
N ASP A 66 -7.43 -1.57 7.45
CA ASP A 66 -8.38 -1.80 6.36
C ASP A 66 -7.64 -2.06 5.05
N GLN A 67 -8.16 -3.02 4.29
CA GLN A 67 -7.61 -3.35 2.98
C GLN A 67 -8.03 -2.32 1.94
N SER A 68 -7.07 -1.80 1.18
CA SER A 68 -7.29 -0.90 0.06
C SER A 68 -7.71 -1.69 -1.18
N ALA A 69 -8.94 -1.51 -1.64
CA ALA A 69 -9.42 -2.14 -2.87
C ALA A 69 -8.62 -1.68 -4.12
N GLN A 70 -8.13 -0.44 -4.14
CA GLN A 70 -7.33 0.09 -5.26
C GLN A 70 -5.95 -0.55 -5.36
N ASP A 71 -5.38 -0.93 -4.21
CA ASP A 71 -4.03 -1.49 -4.13
C ASP A 71 -4.03 -3.01 -4.07
N THR A 72 -5.20 -3.65 -4.01
CA THR A 72 -5.32 -5.10 -3.92
C THR A 72 -5.80 -5.66 -5.25
N ARG A 73 -4.87 -6.22 -6.03
CA ARG A 73 -5.17 -6.75 -7.37
C ARG A 73 -4.06 -7.65 -7.91
N ALA A 74 -4.35 -8.40 -8.96
CA ALA A 74 -3.33 -9.06 -9.78
C ALA A 74 -2.39 -8.02 -10.40
N THR A 75 -1.11 -8.36 -10.53
CA THR A 75 -0.15 -7.60 -11.32
C THR A 75 -0.17 -8.08 -12.77
N THR A 76 0.23 -7.22 -13.68
CA THR A 76 0.29 -7.53 -15.12
C THR A 76 1.73 -7.63 -15.60
N SER A 77 1.96 -8.36 -16.69
CA SER A 77 3.29 -8.44 -17.31
C SER A 77 3.82 -7.09 -17.79
N VAL A 78 2.95 -6.15 -18.13
CA VAL A 78 3.33 -4.78 -18.49
C VAL A 78 3.82 -4.01 -17.27
N GLU A 79 3.12 -4.15 -16.15
CA GLU A 79 3.45 -3.48 -14.90
C GLU A 79 4.80 -3.94 -14.34
N ILE A 80 5.05 -5.25 -14.35
CA ILE A 80 6.32 -5.81 -13.84
C ILE A 80 7.52 -5.45 -14.73
N ARG A 81 7.33 -5.26 -16.05
CA ARG A 81 8.41 -4.86 -16.98
C ARG A 81 8.73 -3.36 -16.93
N LYS A 82 7.84 -2.54 -16.41
CA LYS A 82 8.02 -1.10 -16.36
C LYS A 82 9.28 -0.73 -15.57
N GLY A 83 10.19 0.03 -16.19
CA GLY A 83 11.44 0.46 -15.55
C GLY A 83 12.53 -0.62 -15.41
N GLN A 84 12.29 -1.82 -15.96
CA GLN A 84 13.27 -2.90 -15.95
C GLN A 84 14.32 -2.74 -17.05
N SER A 85 15.51 -3.32 -16.82
CA SER A 85 16.54 -3.40 -17.86
C SER A 85 16.12 -4.34 -18.99
N PRO A 86 16.73 -4.26 -20.19
CA PRO A 86 16.46 -5.21 -21.28
C PRO A 86 16.66 -6.67 -20.87
N ALA A 87 17.71 -6.98 -20.09
CA ALA A 87 17.97 -8.32 -19.57
C ALA A 87 16.85 -8.80 -18.63
N ALA A 88 16.45 -7.98 -17.66
CA ALA A 88 15.35 -8.29 -16.76
C ALA A 88 14.01 -8.44 -17.50
N THR A 89 13.75 -7.57 -18.49
CA THR A 89 12.54 -7.67 -19.33
C THR A 89 12.48 -8.99 -20.09
N LYS A 90 13.61 -9.48 -20.60
CA LYS A 90 13.69 -10.79 -21.27
C LYS A 90 13.40 -11.93 -20.29
N ILE A 91 13.98 -11.91 -19.09
CA ILE A 91 13.69 -12.89 -18.03
C ILE A 91 12.18 -12.90 -17.73
N ILE A 92 11.61 -11.74 -17.42
CA ILE A 92 10.18 -11.61 -17.12
C ILE A 92 9.31 -12.17 -18.25
N ALA A 93 9.64 -11.88 -19.51
CA ALA A 93 8.86 -12.34 -20.65
C ALA A 93 8.79 -13.88 -20.77
N HIS A 94 9.82 -14.58 -20.32
CA HIS A 94 9.91 -16.04 -20.48
C HIS A 94 9.55 -16.81 -19.20
N THR A 95 9.74 -16.23 -18.02
CA THR A 95 9.66 -16.97 -16.76
C THR A 95 8.57 -16.51 -15.81
N TRP A 96 8.08 -15.25 -15.93
CA TRP A 96 7.02 -14.75 -15.08
C TRP A 96 5.70 -15.48 -15.36
N LYS A 97 5.03 -15.94 -14.29
CA LYS A 97 3.78 -16.70 -14.36
C LYS A 97 2.59 -15.91 -13.85
N ALA A 98 2.73 -15.34 -12.69
CA ALA A 98 1.65 -14.64 -12.02
C ALA A 98 2.21 -13.67 -11.00
N GLY A 99 1.45 -12.67 -10.64
CA GLY A 99 1.79 -11.78 -9.55
C GLY A 99 0.55 -11.12 -8.96
N ALA A 100 0.67 -10.69 -7.73
CA ALA A 100 -0.37 -9.95 -7.04
C ALA A 100 0.23 -8.96 -6.04
N ARG A 101 -0.56 -7.96 -5.71
CA ARG A 101 -0.28 -7.03 -4.63
C ARG A 101 -1.52 -6.82 -3.77
N ALA A 102 -1.31 -6.48 -2.52
CA ALA A 102 -2.35 -6.09 -1.58
C ALA A 102 -1.88 -4.91 -0.74
N GLY A 103 -2.75 -3.94 -0.57
CA GLY A 103 -2.48 -2.74 0.21
C GLY A 103 -3.40 -2.62 1.41
N TRP A 104 -2.90 -2.06 2.49
CA TRP A 104 -3.65 -1.77 3.70
C TRP A 104 -3.32 -0.39 4.24
N SER A 105 -4.28 0.22 4.89
CA SER A 105 -4.13 1.48 5.59
C SER A 105 -4.62 1.33 7.02
N GLN A 106 -3.86 1.83 7.97
CA GLN A 106 -4.26 1.85 9.36
C GLN A 106 -5.43 2.82 9.56
N VAL A 107 -6.52 2.32 10.13
CA VAL A 107 -7.69 3.14 10.51
C VAL A 107 -7.27 4.14 11.58
N HIS A 108 -7.55 5.41 11.40
CA HIS A 108 -7.13 6.49 12.31
C HIS A 108 -5.62 6.59 12.54
N GLY A 109 -4.82 5.95 11.69
CA GLY A 109 -3.36 5.96 11.80
C GLY A 109 -2.68 6.56 10.57
N SER A 110 -1.36 6.52 10.61
CA SER A 110 -0.50 7.05 9.55
C SER A 110 0.20 5.95 8.75
N ILE A 111 0.10 4.68 9.17
CA ILE A 111 0.82 3.59 8.53
C ILE A 111 0.03 3.05 7.34
N THR A 112 0.71 2.91 6.20
CA THR A 112 0.22 2.14 5.06
C THR A 112 1.20 1.03 4.74
N VAL A 113 0.67 -0.12 4.32
CA VAL A 113 1.44 -1.31 3.97
C VAL A 113 1.06 -1.74 2.57
N LEU A 114 2.05 -2.05 1.74
CA LEU A 114 1.88 -2.71 0.45
C LEU A 114 2.70 -4.01 0.47
N SER A 115 2.03 -5.12 0.23
CA SER A 115 2.64 -6.44 0.04
C SER A 115 2.51 -6.83 -1.42
N ARG A 116 3.58 -7.37 -1.99
CA ARG A 116 3.64 -7.81 -3.39
C ARG A 116 4.38 -9.13 -3.48
N ALA A 117 3.90 -10.03 -4.33
CA ALA A 117 4.58 -11.29 -4.68
C ALA A 117 4.48 -11.53 -6.18
N GLU A 118 5.58 -11.95 -6.78
CA GLU A 118 5.71 -12.27 -8.21
C GLU A 118 6.29 -13.67 -8.36
N LEU A 119 5.56 -14.56 -9.00
CA LEU A 119 5.95 -15.95 -9.24
C LEU A 119 6.59 -16.11 -10.60
N PHE A 120 7.71 -16.78 -10.63
CA PHE A 120 8.50 -17.10 -11.83
C PHE A 120 8.66 -18.62 -11.99
N THR A 121 9.37 -19.07 -12.99
CA THR A 121 9.83 -20.46 -13.16
C THR A 121 11.31 -20.50 -13.44
N GLY A 122 12.04 -21.19 -12.55
CA GLY A 122 13.38 -21.74 -12.78
C GLY A 122 14.40 -20.76 -13.33
N SER A 123 14.55 -19.57 -12.76
CA SER A 123 15.50 -18.57 -13.26
C SER A 123 16.22 -17.82 -12.15
N ASP A 124 17.41 -17.33 -12.50
CA ASP A 124 18.09 -16.34 -11.70
C ASP A 124 17.34 -15.00 -11.76
N LEU A 125 16.73 -14.60 -10.64
CA LEU A 125 15.96 -13.37 -10.52
C LEU A 125 16.79 -12.15 -10.13
N ASN A 126 18.11 -12.26 -10.02
CA ASN A 126 18.98 -11.16 -9.58
C ASN A 126 18.81 -9.88 -10.43
N ALA A 127 18.73 -10.02 -11.75
CA ALA A 127 18.55 -8.88 -12.64
C ALA A 127 17.17 -8.21 -12.47
N VAL A 128 16.12 -9.01 -12.20
CA VAL A 128 14.75 -8.53 -11.96
C VAL A 128 14.69 -7.86 -10.59
N SER A 129 15.24 -8.48 -9.56
CA SER A 129 15.32 -7.92 -8.19
C SER A 129 16.06 -6.58 -8.18
N ALA A 130 17.24 -6.50 -8.81
CA ALA A 130 17.99 -5.26 -8.96
C ALA A 130 17.23 -4.18 -9.74
N GLY A 131 16.36 -4.57 -10.66
CA GLY A 131 15.48 -3.65 -11.36
C GLY A 131 14.40 -3.05 -10.46
N PHE A 132 13.78 -3.87 -9.61
CA PHE A 132 12.84 -3.40 -8.60
C PHE A 132 13.52 -2.51 -7.55
N GLU A 133 14.69 -2.90 -7.07
CA GLU A 133 15.47 -2.07 -6.14
C GLU A 133 15.71 -0.67 -6.70
N ARG A 134 16.22 -0.55 -7.95
CA ARG A 134 16.41 0.75 -8.61
C ARG A 134 15.11 1.53 -8.74
N GLN A 135 14.00 0.88 -9.09
CA GLN A 135 12.70 1.52 -9.19
C GLN A 135 12.25 2.08 -7.83
N MET A 136 12.44 1.33 -6.75
CA MET A 136 12.10 1.77 -5.39
C MET A 136 13.00 2.90 -4.91
N ILE A 137 14.30 2.86 -5.22
CA ILE A 137 15.24 3.97 -4.97
C ILE A 137 14.73 5.24 -5.62
N HIS A 138 14.35 5.17 -6.90
CA HIS A 138 13.86 6.34 -7.64
C HIS A 138 12.50 6.83 -7.09
N THR A 139 11.58 5.91 -6.81
CA THR A 139 10.20 6.24 -6.37
C THR A 139 10.18 6.89 -4.98
N TYR A 140 11.01 6.41 -4.06
CA TYR A 140 10.98 6.84 -2.65
C TYR A 140 12.22 7.61 -2.23
N HIS A 141 13.11 7.99 -3.16
CA HIS A 141 14.41 8.56 -2.84
C HIS A 141 15.17 7.70 -1.82
N GLY A 142 15.04 6.38 -2.00
CA GLY A 142 15.52 5.37 -1.07
C GLY A 142 17.05 5.29 -1.04
N LYS A 143 17.59 4.97 0.14
CA LYS A 143 19.00 4.64 0.35
C LYS A 143 19.06 3.26 1.00
N PRO A 144 20.11 2.47 0.70
CA PRO A 144 20.33 1.22 1.41
C PRO A 144 20.34 1.45 2.93
N ALA A 145 19.69 0.56 3.65
CA ALA A 145 19.57 0.60 5.10
C ALA A 145 20.00 -0.73 5.72
N THR A 146 20.44 -0.68 6.97
CA THR A 146 20.73 -1.88 7.74
C THR A 146 19.45 -2.40 8.38
N ALA A 147 19.18 -3.68 8.17
CA ALA A 147 18.03 -4.34 8.80
C ALA A 147 18.23 -4.44 10.32
N PRO A 148 17.17 -4.23 11.11
CA PRO A 148 17.22 -4.44 12.55
C PRO A 148 17.25 -5.93 12.96
N GLY A 149 17.22 -6.85 11.98
CA GLY A 149 17.27 -8.30 12.15
C GLY A 149 17.64 -9.00 10.84
N PRO A 150 17.61 -10.35 10.81
CA PRO A 150 17.92 -11.10 9.61
C PRO A 150 16.92 -10.77 8.48
N LEU A 151 17.46 -10.62 7.27
CA LEU A 151 16.67 -10.45 6.07
C LEU A 151 16.00 -11.77 5.70
N PRO A 152 14.69 -11.81 5.39
CA PRO A 152 14.05 -13.02 4.90
C PRO A 152 14.57 -13.40 3.51
N GLY A 153 14.53 -14.69 3.22
CA GLY A 153 14.85 -15.24 1.90
C GLY A 153 16.30 -15.08 1.48
N GLN A 154 16.49 -14.99 0.16
CA GLN A 154 17.81 -14.83 -0.49
C GLN A 154 17.86 -13.50 -1.22
N HIS A 155 19.09 -12.98 -1.45
CA HIS A 155 19.32 -11.75 -2.22
C HIS A 155 18.43 -10.57 -1.76
N GLY A 156 18.22 -10.47 -0.43
CA GLY A 156 17.39 -9.44 0.15
C GLY A 156 18.07 -8.06 0.14
N TRP A 157 17.28 -7.03 -0.07
CA TRP A 157 17.69 -5.64 0.04
C TRP A 157 16.67 -4.83 0.84
N LEU A 158 17.15 -3.84 1.57
CA LEU A 158 16.34 -2.94 2.38
C LEU A 158 16.68 -1.50 2.03
N LEU A 159 15.66 -0.72 1.75
CA LEU A 159 15.78 0.70 1.49
C LEU A 159 15.00 1.49 2.54
N GLN A 160 15.56 2.61 2.97
CA GLN A 160 14.86 3.63 3.74
C GLN A 160 14.81 4.92 2.93
N GLY A 161 13.65 5.51 2.83
CA GLY A 161 13.44 6.72 2.02
C GLY A 161 12.35 7.60 2.58
N THR A 162 11.87 8.50 1.73
CA THR A 162 10.77 9.40 2.08
C THR A 162 9.82 9.56 0.92
N THR A 163 8.55 9.77 1.24
CA THR A 163 7.53 10.17 0.27
C THR A 163 6.74 11.36 0.81
N VAL A 164 6.03 12.01 -0.07
CA VAL A 164 5.12 13.11 0.28
C VAL A 164 3.71 12.60 0.05
N SER A 165 2.88 12.58 1.09
CA SER A 165 1.45 12.31 0.95
C SER A 165 0.65 13.56 1.20
N GLN A 166 -0.36 13.77 0.37
CA GLN A 166 -1.38 14.80 0.63
C GLN A 166 -2.31 14.25 1.73
N ILE A 167 -2.39 15.00 2.83
CA ILE A 167 -3.33 14.72 3.91
C ILE A 167 -4.46 15.74 3.76
N TYR A 168 -5.70 15.26 3.62
CA TYR A 168 -6.89 16.12 3.46
C TYR A 168 -6.80 17.09 2.27
N SER A 169 -7.03 16.57 1.07
CA SER A 169 -7.28 17.33 -0.18
C SER A 169 -6.60 18.71 -0.24
N THR A 170 -5.31 18.77 -0.52
CA THR A 170 -4.57 19.96 -0.93
C THR A 170 -3.99 20.91 0.13
N LEU A 171 -4.40 20.87 1.39
CA LEU A 171 -3.94 21.88 2.37
C LEU A 171 -2.71 21.49 3.20
N TYR A 172 -2.43 20.18 3.36
CA TYR A 172 -1.26 19.74 4.14
C TYR A 172 -0.52 18.62 3.43
N THR A 173 0.75 18.84 3.15
CA THR A 173 1.68 17.80 2.71
C THR A 173 2.48 17.32 3.91
N ALA A 174 2.39 16.04 4.25
CA ALA A 174 3.25 15.44 5.26
C ALA A 174 4.37 14.64 4.59
N ARG A 175 5.59 14.89 5.03
CA ARG A 175 6.72 14.03 4.69
C ARG A 175 6.63 12.77 5.51
N ARG A 176 6.53 11.62 4.82
CA ARG A 176 6.44 10.29 5.44
C ARG A 176 7.75 9.54 5.24
N GLN A 177 8.12 8.75 6.21
CA GLN A 177 9.17 7.75 6.05
C GLN A 177 8.65 6.54 5.29
N VAL A 178 9.51 5.93 4.52
CA VAL A 178 9.23 4.70 3.78
C VAL A 178 10.35 3.71 4.07
N ALA A 179 9.99 2.46 4.37
CA ALA A 179 10.88 1.33 4.34
C ALA A 179 10.39 0.34 3.27
N VAL A 180 11.30 -0.10 2.42
CA VAL A 180 11.02 -1.08 1.36
C VAL A 180 11.93 -2.26 1.55
N TYR A 181 11.33 -3.42 1.66
CA TYR A 181 12.01 -4.69 1.80
C TYR A 181 11.74 -5.53 0.55
N GLY A 182 12.77 -5.97 -0.16
CA GLY A 182 12.64 -6.87 -1.30
C GLY A 182 13.55 -8.07 -1.12
N TRP A 183 13.08 -9.27 -1.45
CA TRP A 183 13.84 -10.51 -1.35
C TRP A 183 13.34 -11.56 -2.33
N GLN A 184 14.15 -12.57 -2.53
CA GLN A 184 13.81 -13.77 -3.29
C GLN A 184 13.61 -14.95 -2.33
N HIS A 185 12.55 -15.73 -2.56
CA HIS A 185 12.31 -17.00 -1.89
C HIS A 185 12.01 -18.07 -2.98
N GLY A 186 13.00 -18.87 -3.31
CA GLY A 186 12.89 -19.80 -4.46
C GLY A 186 12.57 -19.03 -5.75
N ASP A 187 11.46 -19.39 -6.39
CA ASP A 187 10.97 -18.78 -7.63
C ASP A 187 10.07 -17.55 -7.41
N VAL A 188 9.97 -17.07 -6.17
CA VAL A 188 9.14 -15.92 -5.80
C VAL A 188 10.00 -14.71 -5.50
N LEU A 189 9.69 -13.58 -6.14
CA LEU A 189 10.20 -12.26 -5.75
C LEU A 189 9.14 -11.54 -4.93
N ALA A 190 9.46 -11.17 -3.71
CA ALA A 190 8.56 -10.51 -2.79
C ALA A 190 9.03 -9.09 -2.42
N ILE A 191 8.07 -8.21 -2.18
CA ILE A 191 8.33 -6.82 -1.79
C ILE A 191 7.30 -6.40 -0.73
N VAL A 192 7.77 -5.82 0.36
CA VAL A 192 6.95 -5.13 1.35
C VAL A 192 7.35 -3.66 1.39
N VAL A 193 6.36 -2.78 1.29
CA VAL A 193 6.55 -1.33 1.46
C VAL A 193 5.74 -0.90 2.67
N VAL A 194 6.38 -0.25 3.63
CA VAL A 194 5.72 0.37 4.79
C VAL A 194 5.97 1.85 4.78
N THR A 195 4.90 2.63 4.91
CA THR A 195 4.96 4.10 4.96
C THR A 195 4.34 4.58 6.25
N GLY A 196 4.94 5.58 6.90
CA GLY A 196 4.40 6.13 8.14
C GLY A 196 5.07 7.45 8.53
N LEU A 197 4.67 8.01 9.66
CA LEU A 197 5.37 9.16 10.24
C LEU A 197 6.71 8.72 10.85
N PRO A 198 7.66 9.64 11.06
CA PRO A 198 8.98 9.30 11.61
C PRO A 198 8.94 8.52 12.94
N ARG A 199 7.91 8.76 13.76
CA ARG A 199 7.71 8.11 15.06
C ARG A 199 7.11 6.71 14.99
N ASP A 200 6.64 6.26 13.84
CA ASP A 200 5.83 5.02 13.70
C ASP A 200 6.68 3.75 13.63
N GLY A 201 8.00 3.84 13.77
CA GLY A 201 8.86 2.65 13.72
C GLY A 201 8.82 1.91 12.38
N VAL A 202 8.72 2.63 11.26
CA VAL A 202 8.48 2.11 9.91
C VAL A 202 9.46 1.00 9.52
N LEU A 203 10.74 1.14 9.90
CA LEU A 203 11.76 0.14 9.59
C LEU A 203 11.52 -1.18 10.34
N GLN A 204 11.18 -1.11 11.63
CA GLN A 204 10.87 -2.27 12.43
C GLN A 204 9.60 -2.97 11.93
N ALA A 205 8.56 -2.19 11.61
CA ALA A 205 7.32 -2.71 11.05
C ALA A 205 7.58 -3.43 9.70
N ALA A 206 8.38 -2.84 8.81
CA ALA A 206 8.73 -3.45 7.54
C ALA A 206 9.46 -4.78 7.71
N THR A 207 10.40 -4.86 8.65
CA THR A 207 11.13 -6.11 8.95
C THR A 207 10.20 -7.20 9.47
N THR A 208 9.31 -6.86 10.41
CA THR A 208 8.34 -7.82 10.97
C THR A 208 7.39 -8.34 9.90
N LEU A 209 6.85 -7.44 9.05
CA LEU A 209 5.91 -7.81 8.00
C LEU A 209 6.58 -8.59 6.86
N ALA A 210 7.84 -8.27 6.52
CA ALA A 210 8.58 -9.03 5.52
C ALA A 210 8.80 -10.48 5.99
N ASN A 211 9.17 -10.69 7.25
CA ASN A 211 9.29 -12.05 7.82
C ASN A 211 7.95 -12.79 7.82
N ALA A 212 6.85 -12.12 8.13
CA ALA A 212 5.51 -12.72 8.10
C ALA A 212 5.12 -13.13 6.67
N GLN A 213 5.40 -12.29 5.69
CA GLN A 213 5.15 -12.63 4.28
C GLN A 213 6.04 -13.77 3.78
N ASP A 214 7.31 -13.82 4.19
CA ASP A 214 8.22 -14.91 3.83
C ASP A 214 7.73 -16.26 4.35
N GLN A 215 7.16 -16.30 5.56
CA GLN A 215 6.52 -17.50 6.11
C GLN A 215 5.33 -17.94 5.25
N ASN A 216 4.49 -17.01 4.76
CA ASN A 216 3.39 -17.33 3.85
C ASN A 216 3.90 -17.96 2.55
N ILE A 217 4.95 -17.36 1.95
CA ILE A 217 5.57 -17.88 0.74
C ILE A 217 6.12 -19.29 0.99
N GLY A 218 6.88 -19.49 2.07
CA GLY A 218 7.43 -20.79 2.43
C GLY A 218 6.36 -21.86 2.69
N PHE A 219 5.18 -21.47 3.17
CA PHE A 219 4.06 -22.39 3.34
C PHE A 219 3.48 -22.83 1.99
N VAL A 220 3.24 -21.88 1.09
CA VAL A 220 2.64 -22.13 -0.24
C VAL A 220 3.59 -22.91 -1.15
N THR A 221 4.90 -22.67 -1.08
CA THR A 221 5.89 -23.31 -1.97
C THR A 221 6.30 -24.72 -1.54
N ARG A 222 5.95 -25.15 -0.31
CA ARG A 222 6.22 -26.52 0.20
C ARG A 222 5.06 -27.51 0.01
N GLY A 223 3.86 -27.02 -0.27
CA GLY A 223 2.65 -27.83 -0.50
C GLY A 223 2.46 -28.13 -1.97
#